data_bf07021a268c580bd8d6bc434100b2a0
#
_entry.id   bf07021a268c580bd8d6bc434100b2a0
#
_cell.length_a   1.000
_cell.length_b   1.000
_cell.length_c   1.000
_cell.angle_alpha   90.00
_cell.angle_beta   90.00
_cell.angle_gamma   90.00
#
_symmetry.space_group_name_H-M   'P 1'
#
loop_
_entity.id
_entity.type
_entity.pdbx_description
1 polymer ?
#
loop_
_entity_poly.entity_id
_entity_poly.type
_entity_poly.pdbx_seq_one_letter_code
_entity_poly.pdbx_strand_id
1 'polypeptide(L)'
;MPATKNAMTRYKILDDLLSNRYHNYSLDDLTEEVNRRLSELYPDTNGVVRRTIEKDIYYIECEGPFMAEIERYAIASYNPEKDKTYTKQCLRYANPSS
;
A
#
# COMPACT_ATOMS: atom_id res chain seq x y z
N MET A 1 22.69 -4.13 6.68
CA MET A 1 21.98 -3.12 5.87
C MET A 1 20.68 -2.72 6.52
N PRO A 2 20.57 -1.45 6.83
CA PRO A 2 19.33 -0.97 7.47
C PRO A 2 18.08 -1.11 6.62
N ALA A 3 18.25 -1.16 5.31
CA ALA A 3 17.13 -1.26 4.39
C ALA A 3 16.27 -2.51 4.63
N THR A 4 16.89 -3.62 4.98
CA THR A 4 16.18 -4.88 5.23
C THR A 4 15.23 -4.77 6.41
N LYS A 5 15.66 -4.08 7.45
CA LYS A 5 14.87 -3.88 8.65
C LYS A 5 13.61 -3.07 8.35
N ASN A 6 13.77 -2.01 7.57
CA ASN A 6 12.63 -1.18 7.21
C ASN A 6 11.68 -1.90 6.26
N ALA A 7 12.21 -2.80 5.44
CA ALA A 7 11.38 -3.55 4.51
C ALA A 7 10.35 -4.41 5.23
N MET A 8 10.76 -5.11 6.29
CA MET A 8 9.83 -5.93 7.07
C MET A 8 8.73 -5.08 7.69
N THR A 9 9.09 -3.91 8.18
CA THR A 9 8.11 -2.98 8.74
C THR A 9 7.12 -2.55 7.66
N ARG A 10 7.61 -2.23 6.47
CA ARG A 10 6.75 -1.84 5.36
C ARG A 10 5.79 -2.97 4.97
N TYR A 11 6.28 -4.20 4.93
CA TYR A 11 5.44 -5.35 4.59
C TYR A 11 4.29 -5.51 5.58
N LYS A 12 4.56 -5.33 6.88
CA LYS A 12 3.53 -5.42 7.90
C LYS A 12 2.50 -4.31 7.75
N ILE A 13 2.95 -3.10 7.46
CA ILE A 13 2.06 -1.98 7.25
C ILE A 13 1.17 -2.23 6.03
N LEU A 14 1.78 -2.67 4.93
CA LEU A 14 1.03 -2.96 3.72
C LEU A 14 0.03 -4.10 3.94
N ASP A 15 0.44 -5.13 4.67
CA ASP A 15 -0.46 -6.23 5.01
C ASP A 15 -1.71 -5.72 5.72
N ASP A 16 -1.52 -4.84 6.68
CA ASP A 16 -2.62 -4.24 7.42
C ASP A 16 -3.53 -3.43 6.52
N LEU A 17 -2.94 -2.61 5.66
CA LEU A 17 -3.71 -1.77 4.75
C LEU A 17 -4.48 -2.58 3.72
N LEU A 18 -3.82 -3.58 3.13
CA LEU A 18 -4.43 -4.41 2.11
C LEU A 18 -5.54 -5.29 2.68
N SER A 19 -5.48 -5.58 3.98
CA SER A 19 -6.51 -6.36 4.65
C SER A 19 -7.75 -5.54 4.98
N ASN A 20 -7.64 -4.22 4.93
CA ASN A 20 -8.73 -3.33 5.32
C ASN A 20 -9.71 -3.15 4.17
N ARG A 21 -10.85 -3.83 4.25
CA ARG A 21 -11.84 -3.81 3.19
C ARG A 21 -12.81 -2.63 3.28
N TYR A 22 -12.67 -1.81 4.29
CA TYR A 22 -13.51 -0.63 4.46
C TYR A 22 -12.94 0.60 3.77
N HIS A 23 -11.71 0.51 3.30
CA HIS A 23 -11.05 1.61 2.59
C HIS A 23 -10.58 1.17 1.23
N ASN A 24 -10.59 2.10 0.30
CA ASN A 24 -10.10 1.85 -1.06
C ASN A 24 -8.76 2.57 -1.20
N TYR A 25 -7.69 1.80 -1.22
CA TYR A 25 -6.33 2.35 -1.33
C TYR A 25 -5.79 2.19 -2.73
N SER A 26 -5.43 3.31 -3.36
CA SER A 26 -4.66 3.28 -4.59
C SER A 26 -3.19 3.10 -4.22
N LEU A 27 -2.34 2.92 -5.23
CA LEU A 27 -0.91 2.83 -4.98
C LEU A 27 -0.39 4.09 -4.31
N ASP A 28 -0.88 5.26 -4.73
CA ASP A 28 -0.49 6.52 -4.12
C ASP A 28 -0.95 6.60 -2.66
N ASP A 29 -2.17 6.14 -2.39
CA ASP A 29 -2.70 6.12 -1.03
C ASP A 29 -1.87 5.20 -0.14
N LEU A 30 -1.50 4.04 -0.66
CA LEU A 30 -0.67 3.10 0.10
C LEU A 30 0.69 3.73 0.41
N THR A 31 1.27 4.42 -0.57
CA THR A 31 2.55 5.08 -0.37
C THR A 31 2.46 6.13 0.73
N GLU A 32 1.43 6.95 0.70
CA GLU A 32 1.21 7.96 1.72
C GLU A 32 1.04 7.36 3.12
N GLU A 33 0.20 6.33 3.23
CA GLU A 33 -0.06 5.70 4.51
C GLU A 33 1.19 5.03 5.07
N VAL A 34 1.95 4.36 4.22
CA VAL A 34 3.19 3.74 4.66
C VAL A 34 4.15 4.80 5.17
N ASN A 35 4.29 5.90 4.44
CA ASN A 35 5.18 6.98 4.86
C ASN A 35 4.73 7.61 6.17
N ARG A 36 3.44 7.80 6.35
CA ARG A 36 2.91 8.35 7.58
C ARG A 36 3.26 7.45 8.78
N ARG A 37 3.01 6.16 8.64
CA ARG A 37 3.29 5.22 9.72
C ARG A 37 4.78 5.04 9.98
N LEU A 38 5.58 5.07 8.92
CA LEU A 38 7.03 4.98 9.08
C LEU A 38 7.56 6.20 9.83
N SER A 39 7.04 7.38 9.54
CA SER A 39 7.52 8.57 10.23
C SER A 39 7.13 8.59 11.70
N GLU A 40 6.04 7.92 12.06
CA GLU A 40 5.67 7.77 13.46
C GLU A 40 6.59 6.80 14.19
N LEU A 41 7.01 5.75 13.50
CA LEU A 41 7.89 4.73 14.09
C LEU A 41 9.35 5.15 14.04
N TYR A 42 9.74 5.82 12.99
CA TYR A 42 11.13 6.23 12.75
C TYR A 42 11.16 7.69 12.33
N PRO A 43 11.20 8.61 13.30
CA PRO A 43 11.15 10.05 12.98
C PRO A 43 12.23 10.54 12.04
N ASP A 44 13.34 9.81 11.95
CA ASP A 44 14.46 10.20 11.10
C ASP A 44 14.33 9.66 9.67
N THR A 45 13.29 8.93 9.38
CA THR A 45 13.16 8.34 8.04
C THR A 45 12.85 9.41 7.00
N ASN A 46 13.39 9.22 5.81
CA ASN A 46 13.09 10.09 4.67
C ASN A 46 11.86 9.63 3.89
N GLY A 47 11.27 8.52 4.32
CA GLY A 47 10.15 7.94 3.64
C GLY A 47 10.57 7.10 2.45
N VAL A 48 9.58 6.63 1.71
CA VAL A 48 9.83 5.80 0.52
C VAL A 48 9.02 6.35 -0.63
N VAL A 49 9.47 6.05 -1.86
CA VAL A 49 8.78 6.50 -3.05
C VAL A 49 7.81 5.41 -3.52
N ARG A 50 6.90 5.80 -4.40
CA ARG A 50 5.89 4.92 -4.95
C ARG A 50 6.48 3.64 -5.54
N ARG A 51 7.61 3.77 -6.23
CA ARG A 51 8.27 2.63 -6.85
C ARG A 51 8.68 1.57 -5.82
N THR A 52 9.12 2.00 -4.66
CA THR A 52 9.47 1.09 -3.58
C THR A 52 8.23 0.31 -3.12
N ILE A 53 7.09 1.00 -3.01
CA ILE A 53 5.85 0.35 -2.62
C ILE A 53 5.40 -0.66 -3.68
N GLU A 54 5.55 -0.34 -4.95
CA GLU A 54 5.25 -1.29 -6.03
C GLU A 54 6.06 -2.58 -5.87
N LYS A 55 7.35 -2.45 -5.59
CA LYS A 55 8.22 -3.61 -5.37
C LYS A 55 7.81 -4.39 -4.13
N ASP A 56 7.44 -3.70 -3.07
CA ASP A 56 6.99 -4.35 -1.84
C ASP A 56 5.72 -5.14 -2.08
N ILE A 57 4.79 -4.59 -2.84
CA ILE A 57 3.54 -5.27 -3.17
C ILE A 57 3.82 -6.52 -3.99
N TYR A 58 4.72 -6.41 -4.95
CA TYR A 58 5.12 -7.56 -5.76
C TYR A 58 5.72 -8.65 -4.87
N TYR A 59 6.54 -8.27 -3.92
CA TYR A 59 7.15 -9.21 -2.98
C TYR A 59 6.09 -9.93 -2.17
N ILE A 60 5.12 -9.19 -1.63
CA ILE A 60 4.03 -9.76 -0.84
C ILE A 60 3.22 -10.73 -1.70
N GLU A 61 2.96 -10.36 -2.93
CA GLU A 61 2.12 -11.16 -3.83
C GLU A 61 2.82 -12.43 -4.29
N CYS A 62 4.10 -12.37 -4.58
CA CYS A 62 4.79 -13.42 -5.32
C CYS A 62 5.90 -14.13 -4.54
N GLU A 63 6.58 -13.46 -3.64
CA GLU A 63 7.83 -13.99 -3.10
C GLU A 63 7.91 -14.05 -1.59
N GLY A 64 7.18 -13.24 -0.89
CA GLY A 64 7.30 -13.15 0.56
C GLY A 64 6.60 -14.28 1.29
N PRO A 65 6.71 -14.30 2.61
CA PRO A 65 6.00 -15.29 3.42
C PRO A 65 4.49 -15.16 3.31
N PHE A 66 4.03 -14.03 2.87
CA PHE A 66 2.59 -13.79 2.71
C PHE A 66 2.01 -14.50 1.49
N MET A 67 2.72 -14.43 0.38
CA MET A 67 2.30 -15.00 -0.91
C MET A 67 0.81 -14.85 -1.14
N ALA A 68 0.30 -13.67 -0.84
CA ALA A 68 -1.12 -13.39 -0.85
C ALA A 68 -1.54 -12.81 -2.20
N GLU A 69 -2.65 -13.34 -2.71
CA GLU A 69 -3.18 -12.82 -3.96
C GLU A 69 -3.72 -11.41 -3.76
N ILE A 70 -3.38 -10.50 -4.64
CA ILE A 70 -3.80 -9.11 -4.55
C ILE A 70 -4.75 -8.82 -5.69
N GLU A 71 -5.93 -8.33 -5.33
CA GLU A 71 -6.95 -7.94 -6.30
C GLU A 71 -6.76 -6.46 -6.64
N ARG A 72 -6.74 -6.18 -7.94
CA ARG A 72 -6.69 -4.81 -8.43
C ARG A 72 -8.04 -4.47 -9.00
N TYR A 73 -8.62 -3.36 -8.54
CA TYR A 73 -9.96 -2.97 -8.93
C TYR A 73 -10.02 -1.46 -9.11
N ALA A 74 -11.02 -0.99 -9.83
CA ALA A 74 -11.18 0.43 -10.11
C ALA A 74 -12.50 0.92 -9.55
N ILE A 75 -12.49 2.13 -9.00
CA ILE A 75 -13.70 2.79 -8.53
C ILE A 75 -13.79 4.17 -9.14
N ALA A 76 -15.01 4.70 -9.22
CA ALA A 76 -15.22 6.07 -9.64
C ALA A 76 -14.95 6.98 -8.45
N SER A 77 -14.22 8.04 -8.67
CA SER A 77 -13.89 9.00 -7.62
C SER A 77 -14.09 10.40 -8.19
N TYR A 78 -14.41 11.35 -7.31
CA TYR A 78 -14.68 12.72 -7.72
C TYR A 78 -13.61 13.64 -7.20
N ASN A 79 -13.10 14.51 -8.09
CA ASN A 79 -12.14 15.52 -7.71
C ASN A 79 -12.83 16.88 -7.66
N PRO A 80 -13.11 17.41 -6.45
CA PRO A 80 -13.82 18.67 -6.32
C PRO A 80 -13.05 19.87 -6.85
N GLU A 81 -11.72 19.82 -6.84
CA GLU A 81 -10.90 20.90 -7.34
C GLU A 81 -11.05 21.09 -8.84
N LYS A 82 -11.15 19.97 -9.56
CA LYS A 82 -11.28 20.00 -11.03
C LYS A 82 -12.71 19.76 -11.49
N ASP A 83 -13.60 19.48 -10.56
CA ASP A 83 -15.00 19.19 -10.84
C ASP A 83 -15.13 18.09 -11.89
N LYS A 84 -14.36 17.02 -11.70
CA LYS A 84 -14.34 15.89 -12.62
C LYS A 84 -14.33 14.58 -11.89
N THR A 85 -14.99 13.59 -12.48
CA THR A 85 -14.93 12.21 -12.01
C THR A 85 -13.78 11.52 -12.72
N TYR A 86 -13.04 10.71 -11.97
CA TYR A 86 -11.93 9.94 -12.53
C TYR A 86 -11.98 8.52 -11.99
N THR A 87 -11.24 7.64 -12.64
CA THR A 87 -11.13 6.24 -12.21
C THR A 87 -9.93 6.12 -11.29
N LYS A 88 -10.16 5.57 -10.10
CA LYS A 88 -9.11 5.34 -9.12
C LYS A 88 -8.79 3.85 -9.08
N GLN A 89 -7.54 3.51 -9.38
CA GLN A 89 -7.07 2.11 -9.35
C GLN A 89 -6.67 1.76 -7.92
N CYS A 90 -7.31 0.74 -7.37
CA CYS A 90 -7.11 0.36 -5.97
C CYS A 90 -6.62 -1.07 -5.85
N LEU A 91 -6.06 -1.38 -4.67
CA LEU A 91 -5.52 -2.71 -4.38
C LEU A 91 -6.01 -3.18 -3.02
N ARG A 92 -6.22 -4.49 -2.90
CA ARG A 92 -6.58 -5.13 -1.64
C ARG A 92 -6.30 -6.62 -1.77
N TYR A 93 -6.30 -7.33 -0.66
CA TYR A 93 -6.21 -8.78 -0.72
C TYR A 93 -7.47 -9.35 -1.36
N ALA A 94 -7.27 -10.29 -2.27
CA ALA A 94 -8.40 -10.92 -2.97
C ALA A 94 -9.16 -11.85 -2.05
N ASN A 95 -8.48 -12.47 -1.09
CA ASN A 95 -9.08 -13.44 -0.18
C ASN A 95 -8.75 -13.11 1.26
N PRO A 96 -9.53 -12.24 1.90
CA PRO A 96 -9.20 -11.76 3.24
C PRO A 96 -9.47 -12.75 4.37
N SER A 97 -10.22 -13.78 4.09
CA SER A 97 -10.66 -14.71 5.13
C SER A 97 -9.63 -15.76 5.49
N SER A 98 -8.57 -15.82 4.78
CA SER A 98 -7.54 -16.82 5.04
C SER A 98 -6.63 -16.44 6.18
#